data_3628fd3edf3679c066773684012c74d2
#
_entry.id   3628fd3edf3679c066773684012c74d2
#
_cell.length_a   1.000
_cell.length_b   1.000
_cell.length_c   1.000
_cell.angle_alpha   90.00
_cell.angle_beta   90.00
_cell.angle_gamma   90.00
#
_symmetry.space_group_name_H-M   'P 1'
#
loop_
_entity.id
_entity.type
_entity.pdbx_description
1 polymer ?
#
loop_
_entity_poly.entity_id
_entity_poly.type
_entity_poly.pdbx_seq_one_letter_code
_entity_poly.pdbx_strand_id
1 'polypeptide(L)'
;MARPAKSIKTQSRHNTKAETKEREEAENRLKGNSNIEIPAYLTENQKVIFEYIKSVLDSDGADILGQLDVYILSQTAITIDRLRTIDEQINSIPTLMTDKDIISARKAYTQEFFRCCNELSLSPQARAKIGSLNLSMKK
;
A
#
# COMPACT_ATOMS: atom_id res chain seq x y z
N MET A 1 9.43 12.25 -17.03
CA MET A 1 9.78 12.09 -15.59
C MET A 1 10.69 10.90 -15.40
N ALA A 2 11.73 11.09 -14.61
CA ALA A 2 12.61 9.98 -14.25
C ALA A 2 11.87 9.01 -13.31
N ARG A 3 12.17 7.71 -13.44
CA ARG A 3 11.64 6.71 -12.50
C ARG A 3 12.26 6.93 -11.11
N PRO A 4 11.47 6.79 -10.03
CA PRO A 4 12.04 6.79 -8.69
C PRO A 4 13.10 5.69 -8.53
N ALA A 5 14.09 5.95 -7.69
CA ALA A 5 15.11 4.94 -7.40
C ALA A 5 14.48 3.76 -6.64
N LYS A 6 14.78 2.54 -7.06
CA LYS A 6 14.33 1.34 -6.36
C LYS A 6 15.26 1.02 -5.19
N SER A 7 14.71 0.44 -4.13
CA SER A 7 15.51 -0.14 -3.05
C SER A 7 16.50 -1.16 -3.60
N ILE A 8 17.69 -1.24 -3.00
CA ILE A 8 18.71 -2.21 -3.39
C ILE A 8 18.19 -3.65 -3.35
N LYS A 9 17.27 -3.94 -2.41
CA LYS A 9 16.67 -5.28 -2.25
C LYS A 9 15.67 -5.65 -3.34
N THR A 10 15.12 -4.65 -4.06
CA THR A 10 14.16 -4.86 -5.14
C THR A 10 14.73 -4.56 -6.51
N GLN A 11 15.98 -4.15 -6.58
CA GLN A 11 16.65 -3.76 -7.82
C GLN A 11 17.15 -4.99 -8.58
N SER A 12 16.93 -5.01 -9.89
CA SER A 12 17.41 -6.09 -10.77
C SER A 12 18.80 -5.83 -11.36
N ARG A 13 19.30 -4.61 -11.23
CA ARG A 13 20.62 -4.24 -11.75
C ARG A 13 21.73 -4.94 -10.97
N HIS A 14 22.74 -5.43 -11.69
CA HIS A 14 23.93 -5.99 -11.05
C HIS A 14 24.81 -4.86 -10.50
N ASN A 15 25.12 -4.94 -9.20
CA ASN A 15 26.00 -3.99 -8.52
C ASN A 15 27.25 -4.69 -7.97
N THR A 16 28.33 -3.94 -7.76
CA THR A 16 29.49 -4.45 -7.04
C THR A 16 29.14 -4.68 -5.56
N LYS A 17 29.91 -5.55 -4.89
CA LYS A 17 29.71 -5.82 -3.45
C LYS A 17 29.84 -4.54 -2.61
N ALA A 18 30.79 -3.67 -2.96
CA ALA A 18 30.99 -2.40 -2.24
C ALA A 18 29.82 -1.46 -2.42
N GLU A 19 29.32 -1.30 -3.66
CA GLU A 19 28.14 -0.48 -3.96
C GLU A 19 26.89 -1.00 -3.26
N THR A 20 26.70 -2.33 -3.28
CA THR A 20 25.57 -2.98 -2.62
C THR A 20 25.57 -2.70 -1.12
N LYS A 21 26.75 -2.89 -0.47
CA LYS A 21 26.89 -2.67 0.96
C LYS A 21 26.65 -1.20 1.35
N GLU A 22 27.24 -0.27 0.60
CA GLU A 22 27.09 1.16 0.85
C GLU A 22 25.64 1.60 0.72
N ARG A 23 24.94 1.14 -0.33
CA ARG A 23 23.52 1.45 -0.55
C ARG A 23 22.62 0.84 0.51
N GLU A 24 22.88 -0.40 0.91
CA GLU A 24 22.12 -1.05 1.98
C GLU A 24 22.28 -0.31 3.31
N GLU A 25 23.49 0.11 3.65
CA GLU A 25 23.74 0.89 4.86
C GLU A 25 23.03 2.24 4.84
N ALA A 26 23.03 2.92 3.68
CA ALA A 26 22.32 4.18 3.51
C ALA A 26 20.81 3.99 3.62
N GLU A 27 20.25 2.97 2.97
CA GLU A 27 18.82 2.66 3.03
C GLU A 27 18.39 2.28 4.46
N ASN A 28 19.19 1.50 5.17
CA ASN A 28 18.91 1.11 6.56
C ASN A 28 18.92 2.32 7.51
N ARG A 29 19.79 3.28 7.28
CA ARG A 29 19.80 4.54 8.05
C ARG A 29 18.52 5.37 7.80
N LEU A 30 18.08 5.46 6.55
CA LEU A 30 16.88 6.20 6.17
C LEU A 30 15.61 5.49 6.61
N LYS A 31 15.62 4.16 6.65
CA LYS A 31 14.50 3.35 7.10
C LYS A 31 14.12 3.62 8.56
N GLY A 32 15.10 3.94 9.41
CA GLY A 32 14.87 4.16 10.84
C GLY A 32 14.59 2.85 11.59
N ASN A 33 13.75 2.93 12.62
CA ASN A 33 13.35 1.76 13.40
C ASN A 33 12.45 0.86 12.58
N SER A 34 12.74 -0.45 12.57
CA SER A 34 11.91 -1.45 11.87
C SER A 34 10.63 -1.82 12.63
N ASN A 35 10.46 -1.34 13.86
CA ASN A 35 9.26 -1.59 14.64
C ASN A 35 8.13 -0.67 14.19
N ILE A 36 7.20 -1.22 13.41
CA ILE A 36 6.08 -0.47 12.84
C ILE A 36 4.87 -0.58 13.76
N GLU A 37 4.43 0.55 14.30
CA GLU A 37 3.24 0.63 15.14
C GLU A 37 2.05 1.12 14.31
N ILE A 38 0.90 0.46 14.49
CA ILE A 38 -0.33 0.84 13.81
C ILE A 38 -0.89 2.11 14.47
N PRO A 39 -1.16 3.18 13.70
CA PRO A 39 -1.74 4.39 14.28
C PRO A 39 -3.10 4.14 14.94
N ALA A 40 -3.32 4.76 16.09
CA ALA A 40 -4.55 4.60 16.85
C ALA A 40 -5.79 5.16 16.16
N TYR A 41 -5.62 6.11 15.23
CA TYR A 41 -6.75 6.73 14.52
C TYR A 41 -7.37 5.83 13.44
N LEU A 42 -6.73 4.73 13.07
CA LEU A 42 -7.29 3.79 12.09
C LEU A 42 -8.48 3.03 12.68
N THR A 43 -9.49 2.79 11.85
CA THR A 43 -10.61 1.91 12.23
C THR A 43 -10.13 0.45 12.29
N GLU A 44 -10.93 -0.42 12.90
CA GLU A 44 -10.59 -1.85 12.98
C GLU A 44 -10.38 -2.47 11.60
N ASN A 45 -11.26 -2.16 10.64
CA ASN A 45 -11.11 -2.63 9.25
C ASN A 45 -9.82 -2.11 8.62
N GLN A 46 -9.48 -0.86 8.85
CA GLN A 46 -8.26 -0.25 8.33
C GLN A 46 -7.01 -0.87 8.95
N LYS A 47 -7.06 -1.21 10.25
CA LYS A 47 -5.99 -1.92 10.93
C LYS A 47 -5.73 -3.31 10.32
N VAL A 48 -6.81 -4.04 10.03
CA VAL A 48 -6.71 -5.36 9.37
C VAL A 48 -6.04 -5.22 8.00
N ILE A 49 -6.43 -4.24 7.21
CA ILE A 49 -5.83 -3.97 5.90
C ILE A 49 -4.36 -3.58 6.04
N PHE A 50 -4.05 -2.72 7.00
CA PHE A 50 -2.68 -2.30 7.30
C PHE A 50 -1.77 -3.50 7.60
N GLU A 51 -2.22 -4.38 8.49
CA GLU A 51 -1.48 -5.61 8.85
C GLU A 51 -1.28 -6.52 7.64
N TYR A 52 -2.30 -6.65 6.80
CA TYR A 52 -2.22 -7.47 5.60
C TYR A 52 -1.19 -6.93 4.61
N ILE A 53 -1.21 -5.62 4.33
CA ILE A 53 -0.25 -4.99 3.43
C ILE A 53 1.17 -5.16 3.96
N LYS A 54 1.35 -4.92 5.25
CA LYS A 54 2.64 -5.12 5.92
C LYS A 54 3.13 -6.55 5.76
N SER A 55 2.26 -7.53 5.98
CA SER A 55 2.63 -8.95 5.83
C SER A 55 3.01 -9.32 4.40
N VAL A 56 2.31 -8.77 3.41
CA VAL A 56 2.63 -9.01 1.99
C VAL A 56 4.01 -8.45 1.64
N LEU A 57 4.31 -7.24 2.10
CA LEU A 57 5.60 -6.62 1.84
C LEU A 57 6.74 -7.32 2.58
N ASP A 58 6.50 -7.76 3.80
CA ASP A 58 7.50 -8.53 4.57
C ASP A 58 7.73 -9.92 3.95
N SER A 59 6.69 -10.56 3.41
CA SER A 59 6.80 -11.90 2.80
C SER A 59 7.62 -11.92 1.53
N ASP A 60 7.74 -10.80 0.82
CA ASP A 60 8.59 -10.68 -0.37
C ASP A 60 10.09 -10.70 -0.02
N GLY A 61 10.43 -10.72 1.28
CA GLY A 61 11.81 -10.80 1.75
C GLY A 61 12.64 -9.54 1.51
N ALA A 62 12.00 -8.47 1.05
CA ALA A 62 12.69 -7.23 0.73
C ALA A 62 13.10 -6.43 1.97
N ASP A 63 12.44 -6.63 3.10
CA ASP A 63 12.70 -5.95 4.38
C ASP A 63 12.95 -4.44 4.19
N ILE A 64 12.07 -3.81 3.41
CA ILE A 64 12.21 -2.40 3.02
C ILE A 64 11.40 -1.46 3.90
N LEU A 65 10.48 -2.00 4.71
CA LEU A 65 9.59 -1.20 5.55
C LEU A 65 10.30 -0.73 6.82
N GLY A 66 10.08 0.51 7.14
CA GLY A 66 10.55 1.13 8.37
C GLY A 66 9.46 2.00 9.00
N GLN A 67 9.78 2.59 10.14
CA GLN A 67 8.85 3.44 10.88
C GLN A 67 8.31 4.61 10.04
N LEU A 68 9.11 5.13 9.12
CA LEU A 68 8.70 6.24 8.25
C LEU A 68 7.64 5.85 7.23
N ASP A 69 7.49 4.54 6.96
CA ASP A 69 6.52 4.04 6.00
C ASP A 69 5.12 3.91 6.58
N VAL A 70 4.95 4.16 7.87
CA VAL A 70 3.65 4.09 8.56
C VAL A 70 2.61 4.97 7.88
N TYR A 71 3.00 6.17 7.44
CA TYR A 71 2.07 7.10 6.79
C TYR A 71 1.54 6.57 5.46
N ILE A 72 2.42 6.02 4.62
CA ILE A 72 1.98 5.48 3.33
C ILE A 72 1.18 4.19 3.51
N LEU A 73 1.55 3.35 4.47
CA LEU A 73 0.77 2.15 4.81
C LEU A 73 -0.62 2.52 5.34
N SER A 74 -0.70 3.53 6.20
CA SER A 74 -1.97 4.03 6.74
C SER A 74 -2.85 4.61 5.64
N GLN A 75 -2.28 5.41 4.75
CA GLN A 75 -3.00 6.00 3.62
C GLN A 75 -3.52 4.91 2.68
N THR A 76 -2.74 3.90 2.42
CA THR A 76 -3.15 2.77 1.59
C THR A 76 -4.32 2.01 2.23
N ALA A 77 -4.23 1.72 3.52
CA ALA A 77 -5.28 1.01 4.25
C ALA A 77 -6.60 1.82 4.26
N ILE A 78 -6.52 3.12 4.50
CA ILE A 78 -7.68 4.02 4.50
C ILE A 78 -8.32 4.05 3.10
N THR A 79 -7.52 4.19 2.08
CA THR A 79 -7.98 4.28 0.69
C THR A 79 -8.72 3.00 0.26
N ILE A 80 -8.16 1.85 0.58
CA ILE A 80 -8.78 0.54 0.29
C ILE A 80 -10.11 0.41 1.01
N ASP A 81 -10.15 0.75 2.30
CA ASP A 81 -11.37 0.69 3.11
C ASP A 81 -12.47 1.60 2.54
N ARG A 82 -12.13 2.81 2.14
CA ARG A 82 -13.09 3.77 1.58
C ARG A 82 -13.60 3.36 0.21
N LEU A 83 -12.74 2.82 -0.65
CA LEU A 83 -13.16 2.24 -1.93
C LEU A 83 -14.15 1.09 -1.72
N ARG A 84 -13.84 0.20 -0.79
CA ARG A 84 -14.75 -0.90 -0.46
C ARG A 84 -16.10 -0.39 0.01
N THR A 85 -16.12 0.60 0.91
CA THR A 85 -17.36 1.19 1.42
C THR A 85 -18.19 1.81 0.30
N ILE A 86 -17.57 2.54 -0.61
CA ILE A 86 -18.25 3.13 -1.77
C ILE A 86 -18.84 2.02 -2.65
N ASP A 87 -18.07 0.99 -2.96
CA ASP A 87 -18.52 -0.12 -3.82
C ASP A 87 -19.66 -0.90 -3.16
N GLU A 88 -19.63 -1.09 -1.85
CA GLU A 88 -20.71 -1.70 -1.08
C GLU A 88 -22.00 -0.86 -1.16
N GLN A 89 -21.88 0.45 -1.06
CA GLN A 89 -23.02 1.36 -1.19
C GLN A 89 -23.63 1.31 -2.58
N ILE A 90 -22.80 1.34 -3.63
CA ILE A 90 -23.26 1.23 -5.01
C ILE A 90 -23.98 -0.10 -5.25
N ASN A 91 -23.41 -1.19 -4.74
CA ASN A 91 -23.99 -2.51 -4.89
C ASN A 91 -25.34 -2.65 -4.15
N SER A 92 -25.47 -1.99 -3.01
CA SER A 92 -26.72 -1.99 -2.22
C SER A 92 -27.79 -1.09 -2.84
N ILE A 93 -27.38 0.03 -3.42
CA ILE A 93 -28.27 1.03 -4.03
C ILE A 93 -27.76 1.33 -5.44
N PRO A 94 -28.15 0.51 -6.45
CA PRO A 94 -27.58 0.62 -7.80
C PRO A 94 -27.77 1.99 -8.47
N THR A 95 -28.75 2.78 -8.05
CA THR A 95 -28.96 4.14 -8.57
C THR A 95 -27.78 5.07 -8.26
N LEU A 96 -26.95 4.74 -7.26
CA LEU A 96 -25.74 5.52 -6.94
C LEU A 96 -24.68 5.45 -8.04
N MET A 97 -24.78 4.50 -8.97
CA MET A 97 -23.87 4.42 -10.13
C MET A 97 -23.92 5.67 -11.01
N THR A 98 -24.98 6.44 -10.94
CA THR A 98 -25.14 7.68 -11.70
C THR A 98 -25.01 8.93 -10.83
N ASP A 99 -24.74 8.77 -9.54
CA ASP A 99 -24.53 9.89 -8.64
C ASP A 99 -23.14 10.51 -8.90
N LYS A 100 -23.11 11.78 -9.26
CA LYS A 100 -21.87 12.47 -9.65
C LYS A 100 -20.85 12.52 -8.50
N ASP A 101 -21.31 12.76 -7.28
CA ASP A 101 -20.43 12.87 -6.13
C ASP A 101 -19.80 11.52 -5.80
N ILE A 102 -20.57 10.46 -5.85
CA ILE A 102 -20.10 9.09 -5.63
C ILE A 102 -19.08 8.68 -6.69
N ILE A 103 -19.39 8.93 -7.96
CA ILE A 103 -18.47 8.64 -9.08
C ILE A 103 -17.16 9.41 -8.91
N SER A 104 -17.24 10.69 -8.57
CA SER A 104 -16.08 11.55 -8.39
C SER A 104 -15.22 11.07 -7.21
N ALA A 105 -15.84 10.74 -6.09
CA ALA A 105 -15.14 10.22 -4.91
C ALA A 105 -14.45 8.89 -5.23
N ARG A 106 -15.16 7.97 -5.90
CA ARG A 106 -14.61 6.67 -6.28
C ARG A 106 -13.40 6.82 -7.19
N LYS A 107 -13.50 7.72 -8.17
CA LYS A 107 -12.38 8.02 -9.08
C LYS A 107 -11.15 8.54 -8.33
N ALA A 108 -11.37 9.48 -7.41
CA ALA A 108 -10.29 10.05 -6.60
C ALA A 108 -9.58 8.99 -5.75
N TYR A 109 -10.34 8.12 -5.07
CA TYR A 109 -9.78 7.05 -4.26
C TYR A 109 -9.09 5.98 -5.11
N THR A 110 -9.60 5.67 -6.30
CA THR A 110 -8.96 4.74 -7.23
C THR A 110 -7.59 5.26 -7.67
N GLN A 111 -7.49 6.54 -8.00
CA GLN A 111 -6.22 7.17 -8.35
C GLN A 111 -5.24 7.14 -7.17
N GLU A 112 -5.74 7.43 -5.97
CA GLU A 112 -4.93 7.39 -4.74
C GLU A 112 -4.44 5.96 -4.46
N PHE A 113 -5.28 4.95 -4.68
CA PHE A 113 -4.89 3.55 -4.54
C PHE A 113 -3.72 3.18 -5.47
N PHE A 114 -3.79 3.57 -6.74
CA PHE A 114 -2.71 3.31 -7.68
C PHE A 114 -1.43 4.05 -7.30
N ARG A 115 -1.55 5.29 -6.81
CA ARG A 115 -0.40 6.04 -6.30
C ARG A 115 0.25 5.33 -5.12
N CYS A 116 -0.54 4.88 -4.15
CA CYS A 116 -0.04 4.14 -2.99
C CYS A 116 0.66 2.85 -3.42
N CYS A 117 0.10 2.10 -4.37
CA CYS A 117 0.73 0.89 -4.90
C CYS A 117 2.09 1.19 -5.54
N ASN A 118 2.20 2.30 -6.27
CA ASN A 118 3.47 2.70 -6.87
C ASN A 118 4.49 3.10 -5.82
N GLU A 119 4.08 3.86 -4.80
CA GLU A 119 4.95 4.29 -3.70
C GLU A 119 5.48 3.10 -2.89
N LEU A 120 4.63 2.10 -2.66
CA LEU A 120 5.02 0.89 -1.94
C LEU A 120 5.73 -0.14 -2.84
N SER A 121 5.92 0.16 -4.11
CA SER A 121 6.52 -0.75 -5.10
C SER A 121 5.86 -2.14 -5.12
N LEU A 122 4.54 -2.17 -4.95
CA LEU A 122 3.78 -3.41 -4.96
C LEU A 122 3.78 -4.03 -6.34
N SER A 123 4.03 -5.36 -6.41
CA SER A 123 3.93 -6.11 -7.65
C SER A 123 2.47 -6.21 -8.12
N PRO A 124 2.21 -6.48 -9.41
CA PRO A 124 0.85 -6.73 -9.88
C PRO A 124 0.13 -7.83 -9.11
N GLN A 125 0.84 -8.89 -8.72
CA GLN A 125 0.27 -9.97 -7.92
C GLN A 125 -0.13 -9.51 -6.51
N ALA A 126 0.70 -8.72 -5.86
CA ALA A 126 0.40 -8.18 -4.54
C ALA A 126 -0.81 -7.25 -4.60
N ARG A 127 -0.93 -6.42 -5.65
CA ARG A 127 -2.09 -5.55 -5.86
C ARG A 127 -3.37 -6.35 -6.05
N ALA A 128 -3.31 -7.44 -6.80
CA ALA A 128 -4.46 -8.33 -7.00
C ALA A 128 -4.90 -8.97 -5.68
N LYS A 129 -3.96 -9.40 -4.84
CA LYS A 129 -4.26 -9.96 -3.52
C LYS A 129 -4.91 -8.93 -2.59
N ILE A 130 -4.43 -7.69 -2.60
CA ILE A 130 -5.04 -6.60 -1.82
C ILE A 130 -6.48 -6.34 -2.29
N GLY A 131 -6.71 -6.32 -3.59
CA GLY A 131 -8.05 -6.20 -4.15
C GLY A 131 -8.97 -7.34 -3.72
N SER A 132 -8.46 -8.57 -3.70
CA SER A 132 -9.21 -9.75 -3.26
C SER A 132 -9.56 -9.72 -1.78
N LEU A 133 -8.75 -9.05 -0.95
CA LEU A 133 -9.02 -8.90 0.47
C LEU A 133 -10.37 -8.23 0.73
N ASN A 134 -10.74 -7.27 -0.11
CA ASN A 134 -12.03 -6.60 0.00
C ASN A 134 -13.21 -7.58 -0.14
N LEU A 135 -13.07 -8.58 -1.00
CA LEU A 135 -14.11 -9.60 -1.19
C LEU A 135 -14.19 -10.55 0.01
N SER A 136 -13.06 -10.95 0.57
CA SER A 136 -13.05 -11.86 1.73
C SER A 136 -13.53 -11.19 3.01
N MET A 137 -13.38 -9.88 3.16
CA MET A 137 -13.86 -9.13 4.34
C MET A 137 -15.37 -8.92 4.35
N LYS A 138 -16.08 -9.21 3.26
CA LYS A 138 -17.55 -9.11 3.16
C LYS A 138 -18.30 -10.31 3.74
N LYS A 139 -17.60 -11.32 4.11
CA LYS A 139 -18.20 -12.56 4.64
C LYS A 139 -18.49 -12.47 6.12
#